data_81d6e338a0982ad0d57e27cd293e3b7a
#
_entry.id   81d6e338a0982ad0d57e27cd293e3b7a
#
_cell.length_a   1.000
_cell.length_b   1.000
_cell.length_c   1.000
_cell.angle_alpha   90.00
_cell.angle_beta   90.00
_cell.angle_gamma   90.00
#
_symmetry.space_group_name_H-M   'P 1'
#
loop_
_entity.id
_entity.type
_entity.pdbx_description
1 polymer ?
#
loop_
_entity_poly.entity_id
_entity_poly.type
_entity_poly.pdbx_seq_one_letter_code
_entity_poly.pdbx_strand_id
1 'polypeptide(L)'
;FTQICPATRACVPQKDARASSKLDAIGDRLMFRLAYRNFGSHESLVSNYTVKAGGVAGIRWFELRHVTSGVARVFQESTYQPDLIWRWMASAGMDKDGNLAVGFSASSPNIFPQIRYAGRKATDPLNTLAQGERHLFNGTGSQRRTNNRWGDYSGLSIDPVDDTTFWYTNEYYDATSSFNWRTRIGNFHVTGAAELPSLSND
;
A
#
# COMPACT_ATOMS: atom_id res chain seq x y z
N PHE A 1 13.38 -9.59 8.47
CA PHE A 1 12.60 -8.37 8.73
C PHE A 1 12.16 -8.30 10.20
N THR A 2 11.84 -7.10 10.67
CA THR A 2 11.34 -6.89 12.03
C THR A 2 9.85 -6.58 11.98
N GLN A 3 9.06 -7.32 12.75
CA GLN A 3 7.63 -7.09 12.88
C GLN A 3 7.37 -5.72 13.51
N ILE A 4 6.44 -4.96 12.96
CA ILE A 4 5.95 -3.73 13.58
C ILE A 4 4.93 -4.07 14.66
N CYS A 5 5.02 -3.44 15.83
CA CYS A 5 4.06 -3.57 16.94
C CYS A 5 3.77 -5.02 17.40
N PRO A 6 4.78 -5.82 17.71
CA PRO A 6 4.58 -7.26 17.98
C PRO A 6 3.71 -7.53 19.21
N ALA A 7 3.68 -6.62 20.18
CA ALA A 7 2.96 -6.81 21.44
C ALA A 7 1.48 -6.41 21.38
N THR A 8 1.15 -5.38 20.61
CA THR A 8 -0.19 -4.75 20.69
C THR A 8 -0.93 -4.67 19.37
N ARG A 9 -0.23 -4.84 18.23
CA ARG A 9 -0.69 -4.54 16.86
C ARG A 9 -1.11 -3.08 16.66
N ALA A 10 -1.71 -2.44 17.65
CA ALA A 10 -2.23 -1.09 17.65
C ALA A 10 -1.14 -0.06 17.98
N CYS A 11 -0.44 0.43 16.98
CA CYS A 11 0.69 1.33 17.19
C CYS A 11 0.79 2.49 16.20
N VAL A 12 0.05 2.44 15.08
CA VAL A 12 0.12 3.46 14.05
C VAL A 12 -0.51 4.76 14.53
N PRO A 13 0.24 5.86 14.61
CA PRO A 13 -0.28 7.13 15.07
C PRO A 13 -1.13 7.82 14.00
N GLN A 14 -2.01 8.71 14.45
CA GLN A 14 -2.84 9.55 13.61
C GLN A 14 -2.83 10.99 14.15
N LYS A 15 -3.06 11.97 13.27
CA LYS A 15 -3.27 13.36 13.68
C LYS A 15 -4.50 13.48 14.59
N ASP A 16 -4.40 14.36 15.58
CA ASP A 16 -5.51 14.71 16.52
C ASP A 16 -6.14 13.49 17.25
N ALA A 17 -5.49 12.35 17.22
CA ALA A 17 -5.92 11.17 17.93
C ALA A 17 -5.32 11.11 19.34
N ARG A 18 -6.08 10.55 20.29
CA ARG A 18 -5.56 10.26 21.62
C ARG A 18 -4.50 9.16 21.54
N ALA A 19 -3.60 9.11 22.51
CA ALA A 19 -2.57 8.07 22.59
C ALA A 19 -3.14 6.63 22.55
N SER A 20 -4.37 6.44 23.06
CA SER A 20 -5.11 5.19 23.02
C SER A 20 -5.77 4.86 21.67
N SER A 21 -5.83 5.81 20.75
CA SER A 21 -6.46 5.65 19.43
C SER A 21 -5.44 5.40 18.32
N LYS A 22 -4.44 4.57 18.58
CA LYS A 22 -3.51 4.10 17.55
C LYS A 22 -4.15 3.01 16.70
N LEU A 23 -3.81 2.95 15.42
CA LEU A 23 -4.38 2.00 14.48
C LEU A 23 -3.61 0.69 14.45
N ASP A 24 -4.29 -0.40 14.12
CA ASP A 24 -3.72 -1.72 13.92
C ASP A 24 -2.89 -1.75 12.63
N ALA A 25 -1.66 -2.21 12.73
CA ALA A 25 -0.75 -2.30 11.59
C ALA A 25 -0.80 -3.65 10.85
N ILE A 26 -1.37 -4.69 11.47
CA ILE A 26 -1.37 -6.09 10.98
C ILE A 26 -0.01 -6.49 10.39
N GLY A 27 1.05 -6.25 11.16
CA GLY A 27 2.43 -6.52 10.73
C GLY A 27 2.89 -7.98 10.90
N ASP A 28 1.96 -8.93 11.04
CA ASP A 28 2.23 -10.33 11.34
C ASP A 28 1.96 -11.29 10.17
N ARG A 29 1.54 -10.77 9.01
CA ARG A 29 1.14 -11.58 7.86
C ARG A 29 1.31 -10.87 6.52
N LEU A 30 1.26 -11.66 5.45
CA LEU A 30 1.14 -11.13 4.08
C LEU A 30 -0.21 -10.44 3.90
N MET A 31 -0.19 -9.36 3.13
CA MET A 31 -1.39 -8.64 2.76
C MET A 31 -2.05 -9.24 1.51
N PHE A 32 -3.32 -8.97 1.33
CA PHE A 32 -4.07 -9.33 0.13
C PHE A 32 -3.63 -8.43 -1.04
N ARG A 33 -3.32 -8.98 -2.20
CA ARG A 33 -3.33 -10.38 -2.60
C ARG A 33 -1.90 -10.85 -2.95
N LEU A 34 -1.72 -12.15 -3.18
CA LEU A 34 -0.60 -12.68 -3.94
C LEU A 34 -1.01 -12.65 -5.42
N ALA A 35 -0.64 -11.59 -6.12
CA ALA A 35 -1.09 -11.34 -7.49
C ALA A 35 -0.18 -12.05 -8.50
N TYR A 36 -0.77 -12.92 -9.31
CA TYR A 36 -0.09 -13.64 -10.38
C TYR A 36 -0.25 -12.96 -11.73
N ARG A 37 0.81 -12.95 -12.53
CA ARG A 37 0.79 -12.53 -13.92
C ARG A 37 1.74 -13.38 -14.77
N ASN A 38 1.25 -13.81 -15.93
CA ASN A 38 2.06 -14.47 -16.95
C ASN A 38 2.36 -13.47 -18.09
N PHE A 39 3.63 -13.20 -18.32
CA PHE A 39 4.12 -12.30 -19.37
C PHE A 39 4.52 -13.05 -20.66
N GLY A 40 4.31 -14.37 -20.72
CA GLY A 40 4.77 -15.21 -21.81
C GLY A 40 6.25 -15.57 -21.70
N SER A 41 7.12 -14.58 -21.49
CA SER A 41 8.57 -14.78 -21.29
C SER A 41 8.92 -15.24 -19.87
N HIS A 42 8.08 -14.91 -18.91
CA HIS A 42 8.22 -15.27 -17.49
C HIS A 42 6.89 -15.12 -16.76
N GLU A 43 6.84 -15.68 -15.57
CA GLU A 43 5.72 -15.55 -14.64
C GLU A 43 6.17 -14.79 -13.41
N SER A 44 5.29 -13.97 -12.86
CA SER A 44 5.52 -13.21 -11.63
C SER A 44 4.40 -13.42 -10.63
N LEU A 45 4.78 -13.52 -9.36
CA LEU A 45 3.89 -13.36 -8.21
C LEU A 45 4.37 -12.16 -7.41
N VAL A 46 3.49 -11.22 -7.13
CA VAL A 46 3.80 -10.06 -6.29
C VAL A 46 2.94 -10.01 -5.05
N SER A 47 3.55 -9.64 -3.94
CA SER A 47 2.84 -9.43 -2.68
C SER A 47 3.61 -8.47 -1.78
N ASN A 48 3.06 -8.21 -0.61
CA ASN A 48 3.64 -7.29 0.35
C ASN A 48 3.22 -7.63 1.77
N TYR A 49 3.88 -7.01 2.74
CA TYR A 49 3.52 -7.02 4.16
C TYR A 49 4.11 -5.81 4.88
N THR A 50 3.53 -5.49 6.03
CA THR A 50 3.98 -4.37 6.85
C THR A 50 5.14 -4.78 7.74
N VAL A 51 6.22 -4.00 7.76
CA VAL A 51 7.41 -4.23 8.59
C VAL A 51 7.78 -2.99 9.39
N LYS A 52 8.63 -3.16 10.41
CA LYS A 52 9.29 -2.03 11.07
C LYS A 52 10.51 -1.61 10.25
N ALA A 53 10.55 -0.36 9.84
CA ALA A 53 11.68 0.23 9.11
C ALA A 53 11.91 1.67 9.60
N GLY A 54 13.13 2.04 9.95
CA GLY A 54 13.45 3.40 10.43
C GLY A 54 12.65 3.87 11.65
N GLY A 55 12.15 2.94 12.48
CA GLY A 55 11.33 3.25 13.66
C GLY A 55 9.82 3.36 13.40
N VAL A 56 9.36 3.30 12.16
CA VAL A 56 7.96 3.40 11.73
C VAL A 56 7.53 2.17 10.91
N ALA A 57 6.25 2.11 10.52
CA ALA A 57 5.78 1.08 9.59
C ALA A 57 6.18 1.43 8.16
N GLY A 58 6.73 0.46 7.44
CA GLY A 58 7.06 0.51 6.03
C GLY A 58 6.50 -0.71 5.29
N ILE A 59 6.41 -0.62 3.97
CA ILE A 59 5.90 -1.68 3.12
C ILE A 59 7.05 -2.51 2.59
N ARG A 60 7.15 -3.77 3.02
CA ARG A 60 8.00 -4.76 2.39
C ARG A 60 7.23 -5.36 1.23
N TRP A 61 7.72 -5.21 0.00
CA TRP A 61 7.15 -5.77 -1.21
C TRP A 61 8.17 -6.67 -1.89
N PHE A 62 7.68 -7.63 -2.68
CA PHE A 62 8.52 -8.56 -3.41
C PHE A 62 7.84 -9.09 -4.67
N GLU A 63 8.67 -9.51 -5.63
CA GLU A 63 8.29 -10.25 -6.82
C GLU A 63 9.02 -11.60 -6.82
N LEU A 64 8.27 -12.67 -6.99
CA LEU A 64 8.79 -14.02 -7.21
C LEU A 64 8.67 -14.38 -8.69
N ARG A 65 9.65 -15.09 -9.21
CA ARG A 65 9.64 -15.69 -10.55
C ARG A 65 9.88 -17.20 -10.49
N HIS A 66 9.72 -17.88 -11.63
CA HIS A 66 9.78 -19.35 -11.76
C HIS A 66 8.70 -20.06 -10.92
N VAL A 67 7.50 -19.51 -10.87
CA VAL A 67 6.46 -19.94 -9.94
C VAL A 67 5.76 -21.23 -10.34
N THR A 68 5.78 -21.62 -11.62
CA THR A 68 5.24 -22.89 -12.12
C THR A 68 6.31 -23.80 -12.72
N SER A 69 7.52 -23.31 -13.01
CA SER A 69 8.59 -24.01 -13.73
C SER A 69 9.81 -24.33 -12.87
N GLY A 70 9.63 -24.71 -11.62
CA GLY A 70 10.73 -25.06 -10.72
C GLY A 70 10.57 -24.50 -9.31
N VAL A 71 11.67 -24.02 -8.73
CA VAL A 71 11.62 -23.39 -7.39
C VAL A 71 11.43 -21.90 -7.55
N ALA A 72 10.33 -21.38 -7.03
CA ALA A 72 10.06 -19.95 -6.99
C ALA A 72 11.22 -19.20 -6.31
N ARG A 73 11.68 -18.13 -6.93
CA ARG A 73 12.80 -17.32 -6.46
C ARG A 73 12.42 -15.84 -6.39
N VAL A 74 12.96 -15.17 -5.39
CA VAL A 74 12.85 -13.71 -5.31
C VAL A 74 13.61 -13.11 -6.50
N PHE A 75 12.89 -12.39 -7.35
CA PHE A 75 13.48 -11.64 -8.46
C PHE A 75 13.85 -10.23 -8.02
N GLN A 76 12.97 -9.60 -7.24
CA GLN A 76 13.23 -8.31 -6.63
C GLN A 76 12.42 -8.15 -5.34
N GLU A 77 12.94 -7.36 -4.42
CA GLU A 77 12.28 -7.03 -3.16
C GLU A 77 12.87 -5.76 -2.56
N SER A 78 12.08 -5.01 -1.83
CA SER A 78 12.57 -3.86 -1.08
C SER A 78 11.60 -3.48 0.04
N THR A 79 12.05 -2.58 0.90
CA THR A 79 11.18 -1.94 1.90
C THR A 79 10.99 -0.48 1.51
N TYR A 80 9.76 -0.11 1.21
CA TYR A 80 9.40 1.27 0.91
C TYR A 80 9.08 2.03 2.19
N GLN A 81 9.99 2.91 2.57
CA GLN A 81 9.89 3.75 3.76
C GLN A 81 10.82 4.97 3.59
N PRO A 82 10.41 5.98 2.78
CA PRO A 82 11.28 7.10 2.41
C PRO A 82 11.44 8.16 3.50
N ASP A 83 10.57 8.18 4.51
CA ASP A 83 10.53 9.17 5.58
C ASP A 83 9.90 8.62 6.86
N LEU A 84 9.52 9.45 7.83
CA LEU A 84 8.92 9.07 9.11
C LEU A 84 7.39 8.94 9.07
N ILE A 85 6.77 8.96 7.90
CA ILE A 85 5.35 8.67 7.74
C ILE A 85 5.17 7.15 7.81
N TRP A 86 4.20 6.70 8.58
CA TRP A 86 3.84 5.29 8.72
C TRP A 86 3.05 4.84 7.48
N ARG A 87 3.45 3.72 6.89
CA ARG A 87 2.78 3.09 5.74
C ARG A 87 2.48 1.65 6.06
N TRP A 88 1.20 1.26 5.88
CA TRP A 88 0.76 -0.09 6.28
C TRP A 88 -0.45 -0.54 5.46
N MET A 89 -0.84 -1.82 5.62
CA MET A 89 -1.99 -2.46 4.95
C MET A 89 -2.03 -2.19 3.46
N ALA A 90 -0.96 -2.57 2.78
CA ALA A 90 -0.83 -2.34 1.35
C ALA A 90 -1.42 -3.48 0.52
N SER A 91 -1.57 -3.22 -0.77
CA SER A 91 -1.85 -4.21 -1.82
C SER A 91 -0.97 -3.92 -3.03
N ALA A 92 -0.47 -4.96 -3.68
CA ALA A 92 0.48 -4.85 -4.80
C ALA A 92 -0.05 -5.54 -6.05
N GLY A 93 0.34 -5.04 -7.23
CA GLY A 93 0.01 -5.63 -8.52
C GLY A 93 0.96 -5.18 -9.61
N MET A 94 0.89 -5.86 -10.78
CA MET A 94 1.65 -5.53 -11.97
C MET A 94 0.73 -5.41 -13.17
N ASP A 95 0.96 -4.42 -14.03
CA ASP A 95 0.29 -4.27 -15.32
C ASP A 95 0.91 -5.15 -16.41
N LYS A 96 0.36 -5.10 -17.63
CA LYS A 96 0.86 -5.90 -18.78
C LYS A 96 2.27 -5.52 -19.22
N ASP A 97 2.69 -4.30 -18.93
CA ASP A 97 4.02 -3.79 -19.32
C ASP A 97 5.09 -4.12 -18.27
N GLY A 98 4.69 -4.79 -17.18
CA GLY A 98 5.58 -5.14 -16.08
C GLY A 98 5.85 -4.01 -15.10
N ASN A 99 5.09 -2.91 -15.17
CA ASN A 99 5.13 -1.89 -14.14
C ASN A 99 4.46 -2.44 -12.87
N LEU A 100 5.02 -2.09 -11.71
CA LEU A 100 4.54 -2.55 -10.41
C LEU A 100 4.05 -1.35 -9.60
N ALA A 101 2.89 -1.51 -8.98
CA ALA A 101 2.37 -0.53 -8.04
C ALA A 101 2.04 -1.18 -6.69
N VAL A 102 2.14 -0.36 -5.65
CA VAL A 102 1.75 -0.71 -4.28
C VAL A 102 0.90 0.43 -3.75
N GLY A 103 -0.37 0.15 -3.45
CA GLY A 103 -1.26 1.08 -2.75
C GLY A 103 -1.23 0.80 -1.25
N PHE A 104 -1.36 1.81 -0.39
CA PHE A 104 -1.26 1.66 1.07
C PHE A 104 -1.97 2.77 1.83
N SER A 105 -2.24 2.52 3.12
CA SER A 105 -2.59 3.56 4.08
C SER A 105 -1.35 4.28 4.57
N ALA A 106 -1.45 5.60 4.76
CA ALA A 106 -0.36 6.41 5.31
C ALA A 106 -0.87 7.38 6.38
N SER A 107 -0.14 7.51 7.51
CA SER A 107 -0.43 8.50 8.55
C SER A 107 0.79 8.83 9.40
N SER A 108 0.67 9.84 10.25
CA SER A 108 1.65 10.21 11.27
C SER A 108 0.95 10.98 12.39
N PRO A 109 1.66 11.38 13.46
CA PRO A 109 1.09 12.30 14.45
C PRO A 109 0.59 13.64 13.86
N ASN A 110 1.07 14.02 12.67
CA ASN A 110 0.80 15.30 12.03
C ASN A 110 -0.14 15.22 10.83
N ILE A 111 -0.46 14.03 10.34
CA ILE A 111 -1.37 13.83 9.21
C ILE A 111 -2.47 12.82 9.55
N PHE A 112 -3.68 13.09 9.06
CA PHE A 112 -4.76 12.13 9.10
C PHE A 112 -4.45 10.91 8.22
N PRO A 113 -5.07 9.76 8.46
CA PRO A 113 -4.94 8.61 7.57
C PRO A 113 -5.30 8.97 6.14
N GLN A 114 -4.44 8.58 5.21
CA GLN A 114 -4.52 8.88 3.79
C GLN A 114 -4.40 7.61 2.96
N ILE A 115 -4.92 7.64 1.75
CA ILE A 115 -4.75 6.61 0.75
C ILE A 115 -3.67 7.09 -0.21
N ARG A 116 -2.59 6.33 -0.32
CA ARG A 116 -1.45 6.65 -1.18
C ARG A 116 -1.01 5.44 -1.99
N TYR A 117 -0.20 5.67 -3.00
CA TYR A 117 0.47 4.62 -3.76
C TYR A 117 1.89 5.03 -4.12
N ALA A 118 2.71 4.04 -4.43
CA ALA A 118 4.03 4.19 -5.01
C ALA A 118 4.22 3.12 -6.09
N GLY A 119 5.11 3.36 -7.03
CA GLY A 119 5.30 2.41 -8.12
C GLY A 119 6.68 2.47 -8.75
N ARG A 120 6.90 1.52 -9.65
CA ARG A 120 8.07 1.46 -10.52
C ARG A 120 7.66 1.04 -11.94
N LYS A 121 8.36 1.54 -12.94
CA LYS A 121 8.30 1.03 -14.30
C LYS A 121 9.12 -0.26 -14.42
N ALA A 122 8.80 -1.08 -15.39
CA ALA A 122 9.59 -2.27 -15.70
C ALA A 122 11.07 -1.94 -15.94
N THR A 123 11.34 -0.75 -16.51
CA THR A 123 12.69 -0.25 -16.86
C THR A 123 13.43 0.42 -15.70
N ASP A 124 12.77 0.67 -14.57
CA ASP A 124 13.42 1.28 -13.40
C ASP A 124 14.41 0.30 -12.75
N PRO A 125 15.39 0.80 -11.98
CA PRO A 125 16.30 -0.07 -11.23
C PRO A 125 15.54 -1.07 -10.35
N LEU A 126 15.98 -2.33 -10.33
CA LEU A 126 15.41 -3.36 -9.45
C LEU A 126 15.47 -2.93 -7.98
N ASN A 127 14.58 -3.47 -7.16
CA ASN A 127 14.50 -3.20 -5.72
C ASN A 127 14.16 -1.74 -5.37
N THR A 128 13.54 -1.00 -6.28
CA THR A 128 13.10 0.39 -6.03
C THR A 128 11.64 0.58 -6.42
N LEU A 129 10.98 1.58 -5.82
CA LEU A 129 9.72 2.17 -6.31
C LEU A 129 10.06 3.58 -6.81
N ALA A 130 10.83 3.64 -7.92
CA ALA A 130 11.50 4.84 -8.40
C ALA A 130 10.56 5.95 -8.87
N GLN A 131 9.30 5.65 -9.18
CA GLN A 131 8.31 6.64 -9.58
C GLN A 131 7.78 7.46 -8.36
N GLY A 132 8.22 7.11 -7.15
CA GLY A 132 7.91 7.82 -5.92
C GLY A 132 6.47 7.59 -5.45
N GLU A 133 6.08 8.38 -4.45
CA GLU A 133 4.79 8.31 -3.80
C GLU A 133 3.83 9.37 -4.31
N ARG A 134 2.57 9.00 -4.44
CA ARG A 134 1.47 9.88 -4.83
C ARG A 134 0.30 9.73 -3.85
N HIS A 135 -0.43 10.81 -3.67
CA HIS A 135 -1.69 10.82 -2.92
C HIS A 135 -2.82 10.42 -3.85
N LEU A 136 -3.58 9.38 -3.47
CA LEU A 136 -4.84 9.06 -4.12
C LEU A 136 -5.98 9.81 -3.42
N PHE A 137 -5.95 9.84 -2.07
CA PHE A 137 -6.93 10.57 -1.29
C PHE A 137 -6.39 10.97 0.09
N ASN A 138 -6.68 12.20 0.51
CA ASN A 138 -6.32 12.71 1.84
C ASN A 138 -7.52 12.65 2.77
N GLY A 139 -7.46 11.84 3.81
CA GLY A 139 -8.43 11.88 4.89
C GLY A 139 -8.38 13.21 5.66
N THR A 140 -9.50 13.60 6.24
CA THR A 140 -9.66 14.83 7.03
C THR A 140 -10.09 14.56 8.47
N GLY A 141 -10.13 13.27 8.86
CA GLY A 141 -10.46 12.81 10.20
C GLY A 141 -9.63 11.63 10.67
N SER A 142 -9.74 11.32 11.95
CA SER A 142 -9.09 10.20 12.63
C SER A 142 -10.10 9.24 13.23
N GLN A 143 -9.71 7.98 13.37
CA GLN A 143 -10.48 6.99 14.12
C GLN A 143 -10.22 7.16 15.62
N ARG A 144 -11.27 7.35 16.42
CA ARG A 144 -11.18 7.46 17.89
C ARG A 144 -11.80 6.25 18.59
N ARG A 145 -11.14 5.09 18.50
CA ARG A 145 -11.62 3.86 19.14
C ARG A 145 -10.55 3.19 19.99
N THR A 146 -11.01 2.39 20.94
CA THR A 146 -10.15 1.58 21.78
C THR A 146 -9.79 0.22 21.19
N ASN A 147 -10.60 -0.32 20.28
CA ASN A 147 -10.30 -1.58 19.61
C ASN A 147 -9.36 -1.44 18.39
N ASN A 148 -9.05 -0.22 17.98
CA ASN A 148 -7.96 0.14 17.08
C ASN A 148 -7.95 -0.52 15.68
N ARG A 149 -9.03 -1.19 15.28
CA ARG A 149 -9.13 -1.85 13.98
C ARG A 149 -9.06 -0.83 12.85
N TRP A 150 -8.31 -1.16 11.79
CA TRP A 150 -8.18 -0.36 10.58
C TRP A 150 -8.26 -1.29 9.39
N GLY A 151 -9.43 -1.41 8.76
CA GLY A 151 -9.64 -2.35 7.68
C GLY A 151 -9.16 -3.76 8.04
N ASP A 152 -8.60 -4.53 7.28
CA ASP A 152 -7.68 -5.64 7.44
C ASP A 152 -6.88 -5.77 6.16
N TYR A 153 -7.52 -5.47 5.05
CA TYR A 153 -6.95 -5.52 3.71
C TYR A 153 -7.43 -4.36 2.88
N SER A 154 -6.60 -3.95 1.95
CA SER A 154 -6.94 -3.07 0.84
C SER A 154 -6.92 -3.87 -0.46
N GLY A 155 -7.44 -3.33 -1.55
CA GLY A 155 -7.51 -4.03 -2.84
C GLY A 155 -6.89 -3.21 -3.96
N LEU A 156 -5.87 -3.77 -4.61
CA LEU A 156 -5.32 -3.25 -5.85
C LEU A 156 -5.57 -4.25 -6.98
N SER A 157 -6.14 -3.79 -8.08
CA SER A 157 -6.40 -4.59 -9.27
C SER A 157 -6.01 -3.82 -10.53
N ILE A 158 -5.88 -4.54 -11.63
CA ILE A 158 -5.58 -3.98 -12.93
C ILE A 158 -6.87 -3.98 -13.74
N ASP A 159 -7.11 -2.90 -14.49
CA ASP A 159 -8.26 -2.78 -15.38
C ASP A 159 -8.19 -3.87 -16.47
N PRO A 160 -9.21 -4.70 -16.62
CA PRO A 160 -9.19 -5.78 -17.61
C PRO A 160 -9.35 -5.30 -19.06
N VAL A 161 -9.69 -4.04 -19.29
CA VAL A 161 -9.91 -3.49 -20.63
C VAL A 161 -8.60 -3.02 -21.24
N ASP A 162 -7.83 -2.20 -20.53
CA ASP A 162 -6.56 -1.65 -21.02
C ASP A 162 -5.32 -2.39 -20.50
N ASP A 163 -5.51 -3.12 -19.39
CA ASP A 163 -4.47 -3.89 -18.70
C ASP A 163 -3.26 -3.06 -18.24
N THR A 164 -3.46 -1.74 -18.05
CA THR A 164 -2.43 -0.77 -17.59
C THR A 164 -2.91 0.13 -16.47
N THR A 165 -4.21 0.36 -16.35
CA THR A 165 -4.80 1.16 -15.27
C THR A 165 -4.84 0.36 -13.98
N PHE A 166 -4.26 0.92 -12.92
CA PHE A 166 -4.36 0.39 -11.57
C PHE A 166 -5.58 0.96 -10.86
N TRP A 167 -6.44 0.11 -10.35
CA TRP A 167 -7.56 0.46 -9.48
C TRP A 167 -7.22 0.11 -8.04
N TYR A 168 -7.35 1.08 -7.13
CA TYR A 168 -7.06 0.88 -5.72
C TYR A 168 -8.19 1.34 -4.83
N THR A 169 -8.55 0.52 -3.84
CA THR A 169 -9.54 0.85 -2.82
C THR A 169 -8.96 0.68 -1.42
N ASN A 170 -9.28 1.64 -0.56
CA ASN A 170 -8.89 1.60 0.85
C ASN A 170 -9.83 2.48 1.67
N GLU A 171 -9.70 2.42 3.00
CA GLU A 171 -10.50 3.24 3.93
C GLU A 171 -9.83 4.55 4.29
N TYR A 172 -10.65 5.50 4.69
CA TYR A 172 -10.27 6.80 5.24
C TYR A 172 -11.36 7.35 6.16
N TYR A 173 -11.10 8.46 6.81
CA TYR A 173 -12.07 9.22 7.59
C TYR A 173 -12.20 10.63 7.03
N ASP A 174 -13.44 11.06 6.75
CA ASP A 174 -13.79 12.43 6.35
C ASP A 174 -14.01 13.36 7.57
N ALA A 175 -14.35 12.77 8.71
CA ALA A 175 -14.45 13.45 10.00
C ALA A 175 -13.97 12.53 11.11
N THR A 176 -13.38 13.11 12.15
CA THR A 176 -12.93 12.33 13.31
C THR A 176 -14.11 11.71 14.04
N SER A 177 -14.15 10.37 14.09
CA SER A 177 -15.24 9.62 14.71
C SER A 177 -14.79 8.23 15.19
N SER A 178 -15.69 7.52 15.86
CA SER A 178 -15.40 6.16 16.36
C SER A 178 -15.68 5.07 15.33
N PHE A 179 -16.64 5.28 14.41
CA PHE A 179 -17.12 4.20 13.52
C PHE A 179 -17.53 4.66 12.12
N ASN A 180 -17.28 5.87 11.74
CA ASN A 180 -17.77 6.42 10.48
C ASN A 180 -16.65 6.42 9.43
N TRP A 181 -16.01 5.24 9.21
CA TRP A 181 -15.05 5.09 8.10
C TRP A 181 -15.76 5.22 6.76
N ARG A 182 -15.03 5.67 5.77
CA ARG A 182 -15.40 5.71 4.37
C ARG A 182 -14.43 4.86 3.57
N THR A 183 -14.83 4.42 2.41
CA THR A 183 -13.96 3.82 1.41
C THR A 183 -13.87 4.71 0.19
N ARG A 184 -12.74 4.68 -0.48
CA ARG A 184 -12.55 5.38 -1.76
C ARG A 184 -11.93 4.42 -2.76
N ILE A 185 -12.45 4.48 -4.00
CA ILE A 185 -11.85 3.83 -5.15
C ILE A 185 -11.22 4.93 -6.00
N GLY A 186 -9.98 4.73 -6.43
CA GLY A 186 -9.30 5.60 -7.37
C GLY A 186 -8.50 4.79 -8.36
N ASN A 187 -8.18 5.40 -9.47
CA ASN A 187 -7.32 4.79 -10.49
C ASN A 187 -6.10 5.65 -10.78
N PHE A 188 -5.07 5.01 -11.31
CA PHE A 188 -3.84 5.68 -11.70
C PHE A 188 -3.02 4.80 -12.65
N HIS A 189 -2.05 5.42 -13.32
CA HIS A 189 -0.99 4.73 -14.04
C HIS A 189 0.35 4.94 -13.33
N VAL A 190 1.27 3.98 -13.50
CA VAL A 190 2.67 4.17 -13.12
C VAL A 190 3.36 4.96 -14.21
N THR A 191 3.18 6.29 -14.20
CA THR A 191 3.77 7.22 -15.15
C THR A 191 4.90 8.02 -14.49
N GLY A 192 5.94 8.38 -15.27
CA GLY A 192 6.96 9.32 -14.81
C GLY A 192 6.35 10.68 -14.50
N ALA A 193 6.93 11.38 -13.51
CA ALA A 193 6.59 12.71 -12.98
C ALA A 193 5.33 13.41 -13.50
N ALA A 194 4.36 13.56 -12.55
CA ALA A 194 3.30 14.57 -12.56
C ALA A 194 2.22 14.50 -13.64
N GLU A 195 1.25 13.61 -13.45
CA GLU A 195 -0.14 14.00 -13.70
C GLU A 195 -0.93 13.81 -12.41
N LEU A 196 -1.51 14.88 -11.91
CA LEU A 196 -2.49 14.80 -10.81
C LEU A 196 -3.72 14.06 -11.36
N PRO A 197 -4.24 13.04 -10.67
CA PRO A 197 -5.50 12.44 -11.08
C PRO A 197 -6.57 13.53 -11.10
N SER A 198 -7.22 13.70 -12.24
CA SER A 198 -8.41 14.54 -12.35
C SER A 198 -9.48 13.92 -11.45
N LEU A 199 -9.75 14.56 -10.32
CA LEU A 199 -10.90 14.21 -9.50
C LEU A 199 -12.15 14.68 -10.24
N SER A 200 -12.86 13.78 -10.91
CA SER A 200 -14.26 14.04 -11.25
C SER A 200 -15.04 14.03 -9.92
N ASN A 201 -15.46 15.20 -9.49
CA ASN A 201 -16.48 15.32 -8.44
C ASN A 201 -17.83 15.02 -9.14
N ASP A 202 -18.39 13.86 -8.86
CA ASP A 202 -19.80 13.55 -9.02
C ASP A 202 -20.34 13.08 -7.66
#